data_88fefc17db04f6dae97924a7f4894ebc
#
_entry.id   88fefc17db04f6dae97924a7f4894ebc
#
_cell.length_a   1.000
_cell.length_b   1.000
_cell.length_c   1.000
_cell.angle_alpha   90.00
_cell.angle_beta   90.00
_cell.angle_gamma   90.00
#
_symmetry.space_group_name_H-M   'P 1'
#
loop_
_entity.id
_entity.type
_entity.pdbx_description
1 polymer ?
#
loop_
_entity_poly.entity_id
_entity_poly.type
_entity_poly.pdbx_seq_one_letter_code
_entity_poly.pdbx_strand_id
1 'polypeptide(L)'
;MADSAAAARKTPRKTTAGKAAARKTPEKAPAEAEPKRTRMTQAERNARSANRMYEAAMQLIVERGTHNTTLKEVGELAGYSRGLAGNRFGSKEALFSALVVYFNKKWAAELWKFVGGRTGLAAFCAALDAVEHYLETEPVNMKAMYTLWYESIGSHNEVRERLAANHRAYKHDVEQWLREGIEQGFVRPYINPSHISVQFLSFISGTIYQWLVDPEAIDVKQAFADYRQITLDAITERRRAPRP
;
A
#
# COMPACT_ATOMS: atom_id res chain seq x y z
N MET A 1 -53.56 50.62 29.91
CA MET A 1 -54.26 51.58 29.09
C MET A 1 -54.35 50.97 27.72
N ALA A 2 -55.44 50.40 27.47
CA ALA A 2 -56.61 50.86 26.71
C ALA A 2 -56.29 50.60 25.20
N ASP A 3 -56.86 49.68 24.58
CA ASP A 3 -58.29 49.46 24.20
C ASP A 3 -58.43 49.76 22.71
N SER A 4 -58.93 48.94 21.93
CA SER A 4 -60.31 48.67 21.53
C SER A 4 -60.38 48.46 20.04
N ALA A 5 -60.73 47.26 19.58
CA ALA A 5 -62.06 46.83 19.12
C ALA A 5 -62.43 47.26 17.68
N ALA A 6 -62.65 46.30 16.84
CA ALA A 6 -63.90 45.77 16.26
C ALA A 6 -64.46 46.59 15.07
N ALA A 7 -64.94 46.11 14.01
CA ALA A 7 -66.00 45.21 13.67
C ALA A 7 -66.25 45.08 12.16
N ALA A 8 -66.61 43.90 11.75
CA ALA A 8 -67.43 43.38 10.68
C ALA A 8 -68.28 44.31 9.77
N ARG A 9 -68.40 43.89 8.46
CA ARG A 9 -69.70 43.72 7.75
C ARG A 9 -69.53 43.10 6.33
N LYS A 10 -70.03 41.84 6.18
CA LYS A 10 -71.01 41.28 5.24
C LYS A 10 -71.16 41.84 3.82
N THR A 11 -70.80 40.92 2.86
CA THR A 11 -71.46 40.44 1.60
C THR A 11 -72.47 41.33 0.85
N PRO A 12 -72.82 41.13 -0.47
CA PRO A 12 -72.99 39.85 -1.18
C PRO A 12 -72.59 39.78 -2.70
N ARG A 13 -72.39 38.56 -3.17
CA ARG A 13 -72.77 37.89 -4.40
C ARG A 13 -73.10 38.65 -5.69
N LYS A 14 -72.44 38.30 -6.80
CA LYS A 14 -73.09 37.96 -8.09
C LYS A 14 -72.18 37.09 -8.99
N THR A 15 -72.79 36.03 -9.48
CA THR A 15 -72.36 35.03 -10.44
C THR A 15 -72.25 35.61 -11.85
N THR A 16 -71.26 35.25 -12.66
CA THR A 16 -71.41 34.95 -14.09
C THR A 16 -70.37 33.95 -14.55
N ALA A 17 -70.81 32.95 -15.26
CA ALA A 17 -70.05 31.87 -15.85
C ALA A 17 -69.16 32.33 -17.02
N GLY A 18 -67.95 31.85 -17.09
CA GLY A 18 -67.08 32.04 -18.24
C GLY A 18 -66.24 30.74 -18.48
N LYS A 19 -66.40 30.17 -19.62
CA LYS A 19 -65.92 28.96 -20.22
C LYS A 19 -64.45 28.63 -19.93
N ALA A 20 -64.19 27.43 -19.46
CA ALA A 20 -62.91 26.81 -19.28
C ALA A 20 -62.18 26.59 -20.62
N ALA A 21 -60.94 27.11 -20.75
CA ALA A 21 -59.94 26.64 -21.69
C ALA A 21 -58.96 25.75 -20.94
N ALA A 22 -58.91 24.48 -21.33
CA ALA A 22 -58.00 23.46 -20.73
C ALA A 22 -56.55 23.81 -21.08
N ARG A 23 -55.79 24.22 -20.07
CA ARG A 23 -54.36 24.35 -20.16
C ARG A 23 -53.72 22.98 -19.90
N LYS A 24 -53.15 22.37 -20.97
CA LYS A 24 -52.33 21.16 -20.86
C LYS A 24 -51.10 21.44 -20.00
N THR A 25 -51.00 20.74 -18.88
CA THR A 25 -49.82 20.67 -18.05
C THR A 25 -48.72 19.93 -18.81
N PRO A 26 -47.45 20.44 -18.85
CA PRO A 26 -46.38 19.69 -19.46
C PRO A 26 -46.08 18.44 -18.61
N GLU A 27 -46.05 17.31 -19.25
CA GLU A 27 -45.66 16.02 -18.71
C GLU A 27 -44.22 16.09 -18.20
N LYS A 28 -44.06 15.85 -16.90
CA LYS A 28 -42.77 15.85 -16.22
C LYS A 28 -42.00 14.64 -16.69
N ALA A 29 -40.90 14.85 -17.44
CA ALA A 29 -39.98 13.78 -17.84
C ALA A 29 -39.55 12.97 -16.59
N PRO A 30 -39.37 11.64 -16.71
CA PRO A 30 -38.94 10.82 -15.56
C PRO A 30 -37.56 11.28 -15.15
N ALA A 31 -37.42 11.67 -13.88
CA ALA A 31 -36.15 11.97 -13.26
C ALA A 31 -35.27 10.70 -13.36
N GLU A 32 -34.12 10.83 -14.01
CA GLU A 32 -33.07 9.80 -13.97
C GLU A 32 -32.78 9.47 -12.50
N ALA A 33 -33.00 8.21 -12.14
CA ALA A 33 -32.73 7.72 -10.80
C ALA A 33 -31.23 7.80 -10.55
N GLU A 34 -30.82 8.69 -9.64
CA GLU A 34 -29.45 8.72 -9.16
C GLU A 34 -29.03 7.32 -8.71
N PRO A 35 -27.79 6.85 -9.04
CA PRO A 35 -27.35 5.52 -8.67
C PRO A 35 -27.35 5.42 -7.14
N LYS A 36 -28.16 4.52 -6.60
CA LYS A 36 -28.22 4.23 -5.15
C LYS A 36 -26.80 3.91 -4.67
N ARG A 37 -26.21 4.79 -3.86
CA ARG A 37 -24.95 4.54 -3.17
C ARG A 37 -25.08 3.23 -2.38
N THR A 38 -24.44 2.18 -2.88
CA THR A 38 -24.45 0.86 -2.25
C THR A 38 -23.87 1.00 -0.85
N ARG A 39 -24.67 0.69 0.16
CA ARG A 39 -24.25 0.80 1.57
C ARG A 39 -23.17 -0.22 1.85
N MET A 40 -21.96 0.24 2.22
CA MET A 40 -20.82 -0.62 2.56
C MET A 40 -21.22 -1.66 3.61
N THR A 41 -20.83 -2.90 3.39
CA THR A 41 -20.99 -4.00 4.34
C THR A 41 -20.16 -3.75 5.62
N GLN A 42 -20.46 -4.47 6.69
CA GLN A 42 -19.67 -4.40 7.92
C GLN A 42 -18.22 -4.88 7.69
N ALA A 43 -18.02 -5.89 6.85
CA ALA A 43 -16.68 -6.38 6.47
C ALA A 43 -15.86 -5.31 5.74
N GLU A 44 -16.46 -4.62 4.78
CA GLU A 44 -15.79 -3.51 4.05
C GLU A 44 -15.44 -2.34 4.97
N ARG A 45 -16.34 -1.97 5.90
CA ARG A 45 -16.06 -0.94 6.92
C ARG A 45 -14.88 -1.35 7.81
N ASN A 46 -14.86 -2.62 8.24
CA ASN A 46 -13.78 -3.17 9.07
C ASN A 46 -12.44 -3.17 8.32
N ALA A 47 -12.41 -3.60 7.06
CA ALA A 47 -11.21 -3.59 6.23
C ALA A 47 -10.71 -2.15 6.01
N ARG A 48 -11.60 -1.22 5.67
CA ARG A 48 -11.26 0.19 5.48
C ARG A 48 -10.68 0.82 6.74
N SER A 49 -11.28 0.53 7.92
CA SER A 49 -10.76 1.07 9.18
C SER A 49 -9.41 0.47 9.56
N ALA A 50 -9.17 -0.82 9.27
CA ALA A 50 -7.86 -1.45 9.47
C ALA A 50 -6.78 -0.79 8.60
N ASN A 51 -7.05 -0.61 7.30
CA ASN A 51 -6.10 0.02 6.37
C ASN A 51 -5.71 1.44 6.81
N ARG A 52 -6.68 2.26 7.22
CA ARG A 52 -6.38 3.60 7.77
C ARG A 52 -5.50 3.56 9.02
N MET A 53 -5.72 2.56 9.90
CA MET A 53 -4.87 2.38 11.08
C MET A 53 -3.45 1.91 10.71
N TYR A 54 -3.29 1.09 9.67
CA TYR A 54 -1.96 0.72 9.17
C TYR A 54 -1.22 1.92 8.57
N GLU A 55 -1.90 2.75 7.77
CA GLU A 55 -1.33 3.98 7.22
C GLU A 55 -0.92 4.96 8.33
N ALA A 56 -1.78 5.17 9.32
CA ALA A 56 -1.48 5.99 10.49
C ALA A 56 -0.30 5.44 11.31
N ALA A 57 -0.24 4.12 11.51
CA ALA A 57 0.87 3.48 12.21
C ALA A 57 2.19 3.66 11.46
N MET A 58 2.20 3.48 10.15
CA MET A 58 3.40 3.68 9.32
C MET A 58 3.89 5.13 9.40
N GLN A 59 2.98 6.10 9.32
CA GLN A 59 3.34 7.51 9.46
C GLN A 59 3.97 7.80 10.83
N LEU A 60 3.36 7.33 11.92
CA LEU A 60 3.89 7.53 13.28
C LEU A 60 5.25 6.84 13.49
N ILE A 61 5.45 5.65 12.90
CA ILE A 61 6.74 4.95 12.94
C ILE A 61 7.83 5.78 12.26
N VAL A 62 7.53 6.37 11.10
CA VAL A 62 8.50 7.22 10.38
C VAL A 62 8.82 8.50 11.16
N GLU A 63 7.82 9.12 11.80
CA GLU A 63 7.98 10.38 12.52
C GLU A 63 8.71 10.23 13.86
N ARG A 64 8.54 9.12 14.59
CA ARG A 64 8.99 9.00 15.99
C ARG A 64 9.50 7.63 16.43
N GLY A 65 9.61 6.69 15.50
CA GLY A 65 10.04 5.31 15.77
C GLY A 65 8.93 4.45 16.37
N THR A 66 9.19 3.14 16.47
CA THR A 66 8.21 2.18 17.00
C THR A 66 7.96 2.39 18.50
N HIS A 67 8.99 2.75 19.28
CA HIS A 67 8.86 2.93 20.73
C HIS A 67 7.83 3.99 21.11
N ASN A 68 7.80 5.10 20.37
CA ASN A 68 6.93 6.25 20.64
C ASN A 68 5.58 6.17 19.89
N THR A 69 5.30 5.10 19.16
CA THR A 69 4.03 4.86 18.49
C THR A 69 3.08 4.14 19.45
N THR A 70 1.91 4.72 19.72
CA THR A 70 0.90 4.13 20.62
C THR A 70 -0.39 3.79 19.88
N LEU A 71 -1.13 2.76 20.32
CA LEU A 71 -2.43 2.39 19.76
C LEU A 71 -3.45 3.54 19.82
N LYS A 72 -3.38 4.35 20.88
CA LYS A 72 -4.23 5.54 21.04
C LYS A 72 -4.02 6.53 19.91
N GLU A 73 -2.78 6.91 19.65
CA GLU A 73 -2.43 7.87 18.59
C GLU A 73 -2.69 7.32 17.19
N VAL A 74 -2.47 6.01 16.98
CA VAL A 74 -2.87 5.34 15.71
C VAL A 74 -4.37 5.45 15.47
N GLY A 75 -5.19 5.23 16.50
CA GLY A 75 -6.64 5.40 16.41
C GLY A 75 -7.03 6.85 16.06
N GLU A 76 -6.46 7.83 16.76
CA GLU A 76 -6.73 9.25 16.56
C GLU A 76 -6.29 9.72 15.16
N LEU A 77 -5.07 9.41 14.74
CA LEU A 77 -4.55 9.78 13.42
C LEU A 77 -5.33 9.13 12.28
N ALA A 78 -5.81 7.89 12.47
CA ALA A 78 -6.67 7.20 11.52
C ALA A 78 -8.10 7.79 11.43
N GLY A 79 -8.44 8.78 12.26
CA GLY A 79 -9.77 9.41 12.31
C GLY A 79 -10.82 8.62 13.08
N TYR A 80 -10.40 7.83 14.07
CA TYR A 80 -11.28 7.02 14.91
C TYR A 80 -11.14 7.38 16.41
N SER A 81 -11.99 6.78 17.24
CA SER A 81 -11.89 6.94 18.70
C SER A 81 -10.59 6.34 19.24
N ARG A 82 -10.08 6.93 20.32
CA ARG A 82 -8.84 6.52 21.01
C ARG A 82 -8.77 5.02 21.35
N GLY A 83 -9.91 4.41 21.67
CA GLY A 83 -9.98 3.01 22.05
C GLY A 83 -10.12 2.02 20.89
N LEU A 84 -10.43 2.49 19.66
CA LEU A 84 -10.76 1.57 18.56
C LEU A 84 -9.55 0.74 18.12
N ALA A 85 -8.35 1.31 18.06
CA ALA A 85 -7.13 0.57 17.73
C ALA A 85 -6.78 -0.44 18.83
N GLY A 86 -6.93 -0.05 20.12
CA GLY A 86 -6.76 -0.95 21.25
C GLY A 86 -7.72 -2.15 21.22
N ASN A 87 -9.00 -1.89 20.96
CA ASN A 87 -10.02 -2.94 20.86
C ASN A 87 -9.77 -3.88 19.66
N ARG A 88 -9.16 -3.36 18.57
CA ARG A 88 -8.90 -4.14 17.37
C ARG A 88 -7.67 -5.02 17.47
N PHE A 89 -6.58 -4.45 17.94
CA PHE A 89 -5.26 -5.09 17.92
C PHE A 89 -4.86 -5.68 19.28
N GLY A 90 -5.40 -5.17 20.37
CA GLY A 90 -5.07 -5.61 21.72
C GLY A 90 -3.74 -5.08 22.24
N SER A 91 -2.66 -5.25 21.48
CA SER A 91 -1.33 -4.77 21.84
C SER A 91 -0.60 -4.08 20.68
N LYS A 92 0.47 -3.36 20.99
CA LYS A 92 1.35 -2.72 20.01
C LYS A 92 2.08 -3.77 19.17
N GLU A 93 2.51 -4.85 19.77
CA GLU A 93 3.17 -5.98 19.10
C GLU A 93 2.21 -6.64 18.08
N ALA A 94 0.95 -6.84 18.46
CA ALA A 94 -0.06 -7.40 17.56
C ALA A 94 -0.37 -6.44 16.39
N LEU A 95 -0.41 -5.11 16.62
CA LEU A 95 -0.49 -4.12 15.54
C LEU A 95 0.70 -4.24 14.59
N PHE A 96 1.93 -4.29 15.12
CA PHE A 96 3.14 -4.37 14.28
C PHE A 96 3.24 -5.69 13.53
N SER A 97 2.85 -6.80 14.15
CA SER A 97 2.73 -8.10 13.48
C SER A 97 1.73 -8.06 12.32
N ALA A 98 0.56 -7.44 12.55
CA ALA A 98 -0.44 -7.24 11.50
C ALA A 98 0.04 -6.27 10.40
N LEU A 99 0.82 -5.25 10.75
CA LEU A 99 1.42 -4.31 9.81
C LEU A 99 2.42 -4.98 8.86
N VAL A 100 3.25 -5.91 9.37
CA VAL A 100 4.15 -6.73 8.54
C VAL A 100 3.35 -7.55 7.51
N VAL A 101 2.25 -8.16 7.93
CA VAL A 101 1.37 -8.91 7.00
C VAL A 101 0.74 -7.99 5.95
N TYR A 102 0.27 -6.82 6.37
CA TYR A 102 -0.32 -5.83 5.47
C TYR A 102 0.70 -5.34 4.42
N PHE A 103 1.91 -4.99 4.87
CA PHE A 103 2.99 -4.57 3.97
C PHE A 103 3.35 -5.67 2.98
N ASN A 104 3.55 -6.90 3.44
CA ASN A 104 3.89 -8.00 2.55
C ASN A 104 2.82 -8.27 1.50
N LYS A 105 1.55 -8.13 1.86
CA LYS A 105 0.46 -8.27 0.88
C LYS A 105 0.52 -7.17 -0.18
N LYS A 106 0.80 -5.92 0.21
CA LYS A 106 0.99 -4.81 -0.72
C LYS A 106 2.22 -5.05 -1.60
N TRP A 107 3.35 -5.42 -0.98
CA TRP A 107 4.59 -5.73 -1.69
C TRP A 107 4.42 -6.86 -2.69
N ALA A 108 3.81 -7.98 -2.31
CA ALA A 108 3.57 -9.09 -3.21
C ALA A 108 2.72 -8.71 -4.43
N ALA A 109 1.69 -7.86 -4.21
CA ALA A 109 0.87 -7.34 -5.30
C ALA A 109 1.67 -6.40 -6.23
N GLU A 110 2.58 -5.60 -5.67
CA GLU A 110 3.44 -4.72 -6.47
C GLU A 110 4.48 -5.52 -7.25
N LEU A 111 5.19 -6.43 -6.58
CA LEU A 111 6.15 -7.32 -7.21
C LEU A 111 5.52 -8.11 -8.37
N TRP A 112 4.29 -8.58 -8.21
CA TRP A 112 3.57 -9.30 -9.27
C TRP A 112 3.35 -8.48 -10.54
N LYS A 113 3.17 -7.16 -10.45
CA LYS A 113 3.03 -6.28 -11.64
C LYS A 113 4.30 -6.30 -12.51
N PHE A 114 5.44 -6.43 -11.89
CA PHE A 114 6.74 -6.46 -12.57
C PHE A 114 7.14 -7.88 -12.97
N VAL A 115 7.06 -8.82 -12.03
CA VAL A 115 7.51 -10.21 -12.27
C VAL A 115 6.48 -11.01 -13.06
N GLY A 116 5.18 -10.82 -12.82
CA GLY A 116 4.03 -11.58 -13.30
C GLY A 116 4.22 -12.41 -14.56
N GLY A 117 4.42 -13.72 -14.42
CA GLY A 117 4.63 -14.66 -15.53
C GLY A 117 6.05 -14.67 -16.10
N ARG A 118 6.96 -13.79 -15.68
CA ARG A 118 8.39 -13.86 -16.04
C ARG A 118 9.07 -14.95 -15.22
N THR A 119 10.11 -15.56 -15.81
CA THR A 119 10.92 -16.61 -15.20
C THR A 119 12.40 -16.30 -15.37
N GLY A 120 13.24 -16.97 -14.64
CA GLY A 120 14.69 -16.90 -14.82
C GLY A 120 15.24 -15.48 -14.65
N LEU A 121 16.20 -15.14 -15.51
CA LEU A 121 16.89 -13.84 -15.45
C LEU A 121 15.95 -12.64 -15.65
N ALA A 122 14.89 -12.81 -16.43
CA ALA A 122 13.90 -11.74 -16.64
C ALA A 122 13.11 -11.44 -15.36
N ALA A 123 12.77 -12.45 -14.55
CA ALA A 123 12.12 -12.26 -13.25
C ALA A 123 13.09 -11.63 -12.23
N PHE A 124 14.36 -12.07 -12.21
CA PHE A 124 15.40 -11.49 -11.37
C PHE A 124 15.57 -9.97 -11.61
N CYS A 125 15.68 -9.57 -12.88
CA CYS A 125 15.78 -8.14 -13.24
C CYS A 125 14.51 -7.37 -12.88
N ALA A 126 13.34 -7.93 -13.18
CA ALA A 126 12.06 -7.30 -12.89
C ALA A 126 11.82 -7.10 -11.37
N ALA A 127 12.38 -7.97 -10.52
CA ALA A 127 12.33 -7.79 -9.08
C ALA A 127 13.14 -6.57 -8.61
N LEU A 128 14.29 -6.27 -9.24
CA LEU A 128 15.05 -5.03 -8.98
C LEU A 128 14.23 -3.81 -9.38
N ASP A 129 13.60 -3.85 -10.58
CA ASP A 129 12.73 -2.77 -11.05
C ASP A 129 11.56 -2.52 -10.10
N ALA A 130 10.97 -3.59 -9.55
CA ALA A 130 9.88 -3.48 -8.58
C ALA A 130 10.31 -2.79 -7.29
N VAL A 131 11.49 -3.12 -6.75
CA VAL A 131 12.01 -2.47 -5.53
C VAL A 131 12.32 -1.00 -5.77
N GLU A 132 12.99 -0.67 -6.87
CA GLU A 132 13.31 0.71 -7.25
C GLU A 132 12.02 1.53 -7.37
N HIS A 133 11.04 1.03 -8.12
CA HIS A 133 9.73 1.67 -8.28
C HIS A 133 9.00 1.87 -6.94
N TYR A 134 9.03 0.86 -6.06
CA TYR A 134 8.35 0.95 -4.76
C TYR A 134 9.02 1.96 -3.82
N LEU A 135 10.34 2.13 -3.91
CA LEU A 135 11.06 3.19 -3.19
C LEU A 135 10.63 4.59 -3.65
N GLU A 136 10.40 4.77 -4.95
CA GLU A 136 9.95 6.04 -5.52
C GLU A 136 8.48 6.35 -5.20
N THR A 137 7.61 5.35 -5.27
CA THR A 137 6.15 5.56 -5.17
C THR A 137 5.58 5.43 -3.76
N GLU A 138 6.23 4.64 -2.90
CA GLU A 138 5.76 4.33 -1.54
C GLU A 138 6.87 4.54 -0.48
N PRO A 139 7.60 5.67 -0.48
CA PRO A 139 8.74 5.88 0.40
C PRO A 139 8.39 5.81 1.88
N VAL A 140 7.21 6.27 2.28
CA VAL A 140 6.74 6.20 3.68
C VAL A 140 6.57 4.76 4.13
N ASN A 141 6.00 3.90 3.27
CA ASN A 141 5.83 2.48 3.56
C ASN A 141 7.19 1.79 3.72
N MET A 142 8.14 2.08 2.84
CA MET A 142 9.49 1.52 2.92
C MET A 142 10.21 1.99 4.18
N LYS A 143 10.20 3.30 4.49
CA LYS A 143 10.79 3.85 5.72
C LYS A 143 10.21 3.20 6.96
N ALA A 144 8.88 3.13 7.08
CA ALA A 144 8.21 2.54 8.23
C ALA A 144 8.60 1.07 8.43
N MET A 145 8.62 0.28 7.35
CA MET A 145 8.91 -1.15 7.43
C MET A 145 10.37 -1.43 7.78
N TYR A 146 11.31 -0.73 7.16
CA TYR A 146 12.73 -0.92 7.49
C TYR A 146 13.06 -0.43 8.89
N THR A 147 12.45 0.69 9.36
CA THR A 147 12.57 1.11 10.77
C THR A 147 12.07 0.00 11.71
N LEU A 148 10.88 -0.55 11.45
CA LEU A 148 10.33 -1.65 12.24
C LEU A 148 11.24 -2.89 12.18
N TRP A 149 11.82 -3.22 11.03
CA TRP A 149 12.74 -4.36 10.86
C TRP A 149 14.00 -4.19 11.69
N TYR A 150 14.69 -3.06 11.57
CA TYR A 150 15.93 -2.81 12.31
C TYR A 150 15.70 -2.77 13.83
N GLU A 151 14.63 -2.14 14.29
CA GLU A 151 14.29 -2.10 15.70
C GLU A 151 13.89 -3.48 16.26
N SER A 152 13.39 -4.38 15.41
CA SER A 152 13.01 -5.75 15.79
C SER A 152 14.18 -6.72 15.91
N ILE A 153 15.38 -6.37 15.46
CA ILE A 153 16.56 -7.27 15.50
C ILE A 153 16.89 -7.69 16.95
N GLY A 154 16.81 -6.74 17.88
CA GLY A 154 17.12 -6.97 19.30
C GLY A 154 16.02 -7.69 20.09
N SER A 155 14.87 -7.98 19.48
CA SER A 155 13.72 -8.56 20.17
C SER A 155 13.46 -10.01 19.73
N HIS A 156 12.99 -10.83 20.68
CA HIS A 156 12.48 -12.19 20.40
C HIS A 156 10.96 -12.15 20.51
N ASN A 157 10.30 -11.70 19.44
CA ASN A 157 8.86 -11.54 19.40
C ASN A 157 8.27 -12.00 18.03
N GLU A 158 6.95 -12.04 17.95
CA GLU A 158 6.22 -12.47 16.77
C GLU A 158 6.59 -11.63 15.52
N VAL A 159 6.90 -10.35 15.68
CA VAL A 159 7.32 -9.47 14.58
C VAL A 159 8.60 -10.00 13.94
N ARG A 160 9.63 -10.29 14.76
CA ARG A 160 10.91 -10.84 14.27
C ARG A 160 10.74 -12.18 13.57
N GLU A 161 9.90 -13.06 14.11
CA GLU A 161 9.62 -14.38 13.49
C GLU A 161 8.98 -14.23 12.11
N ARG A 162 7.99 -13.31 11.98
CA ARG A 162 7.36 -13.01 10.69
C ARG A 162 8.36 -12.43 9.70
N LEU A 163 9.20 -11.50 10.13
CA LEU A 163 10.25 -10.93 9.29
C LEU A 163 11.22 -12.00 8.80
N ALA A 164 11.66 -12.89 9.68
CA ALA A 164 12.55 -14.00 9.29
C ALA A 164 11.88 -14.95 8.27
N ALA A 165 10.58 -15.21 8.42
CA ALA A 165 9.83 -15.99 7.44
C ALA A 165 9.77 -15.30 6.07
N ASN A 166 9.52 -13.98 6.05
CA ASN A 166 9.51 -13.21 4.81
C ASN A 166 10.87 -13.18 4.11
N HIS A 167 11.94 -12.94 4.86
CA HIS A 167 13.30 -12.99 4.30
C HIS A 167 13.64 -14.34 3.68
N ARG A 168 13.21 -15.46 4.31
CA ARG A 168 13.36 -16.78 3.71
C ARG A 168 12.58 -16.92 2.41
N ALA A 169 11.36 -16.40 2.34
CA ALA A 169 10.55 -16.42 1.13
C ALA A 169 11.20 -15.62 0.00
N TYR A 170 11.63 -14.39 0.27
CA TYR A 170 12.31 -13.53 -0.73
C TYR A 170 13.60 -14.19 -1.26
N LYS A 171 14.39 -14.78 -0.34
CA LYS A 171 15.59 -15.53 -0.72
C LYS A 171 15.25 -16.70 -1.63
N HIS A 172 14.20 -17.46 -1.29
CA HIS A 172 13.74 -18.60 -2.08
C HIS A 172 13.31 -18.17 -3.50
N ASP A 173 12.56 -17.08 -3.63
CA ASP A 173 12.12 -16.57 -4.93
C ASP A 173 13.32 -16.23 -5.83
N VAL A 174 14.31 -15.50 -5.29
CA VAL A 174 15.53 -15.15 -6.03
C VAL A 174 16.32 -16.41 -6.41
N GLU A 175 16.44 -17.39 -5.52
CA GLU A 175 17.11 -18.68 -5.82
C GLU A 175 16.39 -19.42 -6.95
N GLN A 176 15.06 -19.41 -6.93
CA GLN A 176 14.26 -20.08 -7.95
C GLN A 176 14.48 -19.43 -9.33
N TRP A 177 14.42 -18.10 -9.43
CA TRP A 177 14.70 -17.41 -10.69
C TRP A 177 16.09 -17.65 -11.23
N LEU A 178 17.10 -17.76 -10.36
CA LEU A 178 18.46 -18.08 -10.78
C LEU A 178 18.57 -19.52 -11.28
N ARG A 179 17.91 -20.49 -10.65
CA ARG A 179 17.87 -21.90 -11.12
C ARG A 179 17.20 -21.98 -12.49
N GLU A 180 16.05 -21.33 -12.67
CA GLU A 180 15.38 -21.23 -13.96
C GLU A 180 16.26 -20.56 -15.02
N GLY A 181 16.99 -19.52 -14.65
CA GLY A 181 17.96 -18.87 -15.55
C GLY A 181 19.12 -19.78 -15.97
N ILE A 182 19.58 -20.67 -15.09
CA ILE A 182 20.57 -21.71 -15.41
C ILE A 182 19.98 -22.73 -16.37
N GLU A 183 18.78 -23.23 -16.10
CA GLU A 183 18.07 -24.20 -16.97
C GLU A 183 17.79 -23.63 -18.36
N GLN A 184 17.50 -22.32 -18.44
CA GLN A 184 17.29 -21.60 -19.70
C GLN A 184 18.62 -21.29 -20.45
N GLY A 185 19.77 -21.51 -19.83
CA GLY A 185 21.10 -21.22 -20.41
C GLY A 185 21.48 -19.73 -20.44
N PHE A 186 20.76 -18.86 -19.73
CA PHE A 186 21.09 -17.44 -19.60
C PHE A 186 22.03 -17.14 -18.42
N VAL A 187 22.01 -17.98 -17.40
CA VAL A 187 22.82 -17.87 -16.20
C VAL A 187 23.87 -18.98 -16.20
N ARG A 188 25.10 -18.63 -15.80
CA ARG A 188 26.22 -19.57 -15.75
C ARG A 188 25.92 -20.75 -14.81
N PRO A 189 26.16 -22.01 -15.24
CA PRO A 189 25.78 -23.20 -14.48
C PRO A 189 26.59 -23.42 -13.19
N TYR A 190 27.74 -22.74 -13.05
CA TYR A 190 28.63 -22.90 -11.89
C TYR A 190 28.40 -21.86 -10.78
N ILE A 191 27.48 -20.91 -10.95
CA ILE A 191 27.13 -19.98 -9.87
C ILE A 191 26.29 -20.72 -8.82
N ASN A 192 26.40 -20.27 -7.57
CA ASN A 192 25.55 -20.76 -6.50
C ASN A 192 24.35 -19.84 -6.29
N PRO A 193 23.11 -20.24 -6.65
CA PRO A 193 21.93 -19.42 -6.50
C PRO A 193 21.70 -18.90 -5.08
N SER A 194 22.04 -19.73 -4.06
CA SER A 194 21.89 -19.31 -2.66
C SER A 194 22.85 -18.19 -2.27
N HIS A 195 24.08 -18.17 -2.80
CA HIS A 195 25.02 -17.08 -2.54
C HIS A 195 24.58 -15.78 -3.23
N ILE A 196 24.14 -15.86 -4.48
CA ILE A 196 23.66 -14.69 -5.22
C ILE A 196 22.36 -14.13 -4.58
N SER A 197 21.45 -14.98 -4.10
CA SER A 197 20.24 -14.54 -3.41
C SER A 197 20.55 -13.77 -2.12
N VAL A 198 21.56 -14.17 -1.37
CA VAL A 198 22.04 -13.41 -0.19
C VAL A 198 22.59 -12.04 -0.61
N GLN A 199 23.42 -12.00 -1.67
CA GLN A 199 23.98 -10.74 -2.18
C GLN A 199 22.88 -9.79 -2.67
N PHE A 200 21.86 -10.32 -3.38
CA PHE A 200 20.71 -9.55 -3.85
C PHE A 200 19.97 -8.88 -2.68
N LEU A 201 19.62 -9.64 -1.66
CA LEU A 201 18.91 -9.10 -0.49
C LEU A 201 19.79 -8.16 0.34
N SER A 202 21.11 -8.45 0.44
CA SER A 202 22.06 -7.59 1.13
C SER A 202 22.24 -6.25 0.43
N PHE A 203 22.31 -6.23 -0.91
CA PHE A 203 22.34 -5.00 -1.69
C PHE A 203 21.11 -4.14 -1.41
N ILE A 204 19.89 -4.71 -1.55
CA ILE A 204 18.65 -3.98 -1.32
C ILE A 204 18.60 -3.43 0.11
N SER A 205 18.85 -4.27 1.12
CA SER A 205 18.78 -3.86 2.52
C SER A 205 19.84 -2.79 2.85
N GLY A 206 21.07 -2.95 2.33
CA GLY A 206 22.13 -1.98 2.54
C GLY A 206 21.88 -0.64 1.86
N THR A 207 21.36 -0.67 0.63
CA THR A 207 21.00 0.55 -0.11
C THR A 207 19.88 1.31 0.60
N ILE A 208 18.83 0.61 1.03
CA ILE A 208 17.72 1.23 1.77
C ILE A 208 18.20 1.76 3.12
N TYR A 209 19.08 1.04 3.84
CA TYR A 209 19.68 1.54 5.08
C TYR A 209 20.41 2.87 4.87
N GLN A 210 21.29 2.96 3.86
CA GLN A 210 22.03 4.18 3.55
C GLN A 210 21.09 5.33 3.20
N TRP A 211 20.06 5.05 2.39
CA TRP A 211 19.03 6.04 2.04
C TRP A 211 18.22 6.51 3.26
N LEU A 212 17.94 5.63 4.24
CA LEU A 212 17.26 6.02 5.48
C LEU A 212 18.13 6.92 6.37
N VAL A 213 19.44 6.66 6.41
CA VAL A 213 20.40 7.41 7.23
C VAL A 213 20.69 8.77 6.63
N ASP A 214 20.98 8.82 5.32
CA ASP A 214 21.29 10.05 4.60
C ASP A 214 20.75 9.98 3.16
N PRO A 215 19.52 10.47 2.92
CA PRO A 215 18.86 10.39 1.64
C PRO A 215 19.58 11.17 0.53
N GLU A 216 20.41 12.17 0.90
CA GLU A 216 21.11 13.04 -0.06
C GLU A 216 22.48 12.48 -0.45
N ALA A 217 23.04 11.57 0.35
CA ALA A 217 24.36 11.00 0.10
C ALA A 217 24.34 9.84 -0.90
N ILE A 218 23.18 9.32 -1.29
CA ILE A 218 23.09 8.17 -2.19
C ILE A 218 22.11 8.42 -3.34
N ASP A 219 22.59 8.25 -4.55
CA ASP A 219 21.74 8.09 -5.73
C ASP A 219 21.27 6.64 -5.81
N VAL A 220 20.05 6.39 -5.30
CA VAL A 220 19.44 5.05 -5.27
C VAL A 220 19.30 4.49 -6.68
N LYS A 221 18.89 5.31 -7.65
CA LYS A 221 18.68 4.89 -9.03
C LYS A 221 19.98 4.44 -9.70
N GLN A 222 21.06 5.22 -9.51
CA GLN A 222 22.38 4.86 -10.00
C GLN A 222 22.90 3.59 -9.30
N ALA A 223 22.71 3.46 -7.99
CA ALA A 223 23.13 2.27 -7.24
C ALA A 223 22.43 1.00 -7.75
N PHE A 224 21.13 1.05 -8.07
CA PHE A 224 20.39 -0.09 -8.64
C PHE A 224 20.87 -0.42 -10.06
N ALA A 225 21.16 0.59 -10.90
CA ALA A 225 21.70 0.39 -12.23
C ALA A 225 23.09 -0.27 -12.19
N ASP A 226 23.99 0.21 -11.33
CA ASP A 226 25.33 -0.33 -11.16
C ASP A 226 25.30 -1.77 -10.62
N TYR A 227 24.49 -2.02 -9.59
CA TYR A 227 24.34 -3.37 -9.05
C TYR A 227 23.82 -4.36 -10.10
N ARG A 228 22.82 -3.95 -10.88
CA ARG A 228 22.29 -4.74 -12.00
C ARG A 228 23.40 -5.09 -12.98
N GLN A 229 24.15 -4.10 -13.45
CA GLN A 229 25.20 -4.30 -14.42
C GLN A 229 26.28 -5.24 -13.89
N ILE A 230 26.80 -4.97 -12.69
CA ILE A 230 27.85 -5.78 -12.05
C ILE A 230 27.38 -7.23 -11.87
N THR A 231 26.14 -7.41 -11.39
CA THR A 231 25.59 -8.74 -11.14
C THR A 231 25.39 -9.50 -12.45
N LEU A 232 24.80 -8.87 -13.46
CA LEU A 232 24.58 -9.51 -14.77
C LEU A 232 25.92 -9.90 -15.43
N ASP A 233 26.93 -9.04 -15.38
CA ASP A 233 28.27 -9.37 -15.90
C ASP A 233 28.92 -10.57 -15.15
N ALA A 234 28.62 -10.71 -13.86
CA ALA A 234 29.12 -11.80 -13.05
C ALA A 234 28.40 -13.12 -13.30
N ILE A 235 27.07 -13.11 -13.51
CA ILE A 235 26.26 -14.33 -13.55
C ILE A 235 25.88 -14.79 -14.96
N THR A 236 25.94 -13.92 -16.00
CA THR A 236 25.55 -14.30 -17.35
C THR A 236 26.76 -14.73 -18.19
N GLU A 237 26.56 -15.65 -19.12
CA GLU A 237 27.57 -15.93 -20.11
C GLU A 237 27.69 -14.76 -21.09
N ARG A 238 28.89 -14.20 -21.25
CA ARG A 238 29.16 -13.32 -22.39
C ARG A 238 28.96 -14.17 -23.64
N ARG A 239 27.94 -13.87 -24.44
CA ARG A 239 27.87 -14.44 -25.80
C ARG A 239 29.20 -14.11 -26.47
N ARG A 240 30.08 -15.10 -26.61
CA ARG A 240 31.25 -14.92 -27.49
C ARG A 240 30.69 -14.59 -28.86
N ALA A 241 31.01 -13.39 -29.36
CA ALA A 241 30.78 -13.10 -30.76
C ALA A 241 31.37 -14.25 -31.58
N PRO A 242 30.70 -14.77 -32.61
CA PRO A 242 31.28 -15.77 -33.48
C PRO A 242 32.61 -15.22 -33.96
N ARG A 243 33.71 -15.98 -33.76
CA ARG A 243 35.01 -15.62 -34.32
C ARG A 243 34.85 -15.56 -35.82
N PRO A 244 35.35 -14.50 -36.48
CA PRO A 244 35.31 -14.35 -37.92
C PRO A 244 35.97 -15.49 -38.66
#